data_e6b20e5c70fe6d24de5e00daf5a8afee
#
_entry.id   e6b20e5c70fe6d24de5e00daf5a8afee
#
_cell.length_a   1.000
_cell.length_b   1.000
_cell.length_c   1.000
_cell.angle_alpha   90.00
_cell.angle_beta   90.00
_cell.angle_gamma   90.00
#
_symmetry.space_group_name_H-M   'P 1'
#
loop_
_entity.id
_entity.type
_entity.pdbx_description
1 polymer ?
#
loop_
_entity_poly.entity_id
_entity_poly.type
_entity_poly.pdbx_seq_one_letter_code
_entity_poly.pdbx_strand_id
1 'polypeptide(L)'
;MLRVPGEGPETRVLYFYPMNTVKVAEAAFPTEFGDFRIYGFESEDKSDSAVALVKGNPAGSDSPLVRIHSQCLTGDAFGSSRCDCGPQLEMAQKAIADSGCGILIYQLQEGRGIGLMNKLMAYELQDAGHDTVSANHQLGFEADHRNYALCADILRHFGVHRIRLMSNNPLKLQALEEAGIKIAERVPIEIAPTDETQRYLLTKKAKLGHLLSTL
;
A
#
# COMPACT_ATOMS: atom_id res chain seq x y z
N MET A 1 3.19 -51.82 20.45
CA MET A 1 4.03 -50.87 19.73
C MET A 1 3.14 -50.12 18.74
N LEU A 2 2.53 -49.03 19.20
CA LEU A 2 1.60 -48.21 18.41
C LEU A 2 2.36 -47.04 17.81
N ARG A 3 2.35 -46.91 16.47
CA ARG A 3 2.92 -45.77 15.74
C ARG A 3 1.98 -44.58 15.89
N VAL A 4 2.54 -43.45 16.33
CA VAL A 4 1.91 -42.13 16.27
C VAL A 4 2.05 -41.61 14.82
N PRO A 5 0.97 -41.17 14.15
CA PRO A 5 1.07 -40.55 12.83
C PRO A 5 1.74 -39.16 12.97
N GLY A 6 2.69 -38.87 12.07
CA GLY A 6 3.40 -37.62 12.03
C GLY A 6 2.50 -36.43 11.72
N GLU A 7 2.74 -35.33 12.42
CA GLU A 7 2.18 -34.02 12.15
C GLU A 7 2.76 -33.52 10.82
N GLY A 8 1.89 -33.37 9.82
CA GLY A 8 2.20 -32.67 8.58
C GLY A 8 2.24 -31.15 8.85
N PRO A 9 2.82 -30.34 7.95
CA PRO A 9 2.89 -28.91 8.15
C PRO A 9 1.48 -28.33 8.30
N GLU A 10 1.24 -27.67 9.42
CA GLU A 10 0.00 -26.93 9.67
C GLU A 10 -0.23 -25.96 8.52
N THR A 11 -1.19 -26.25 7.67
CA THR A 11 -1.71 -25.32 6.68
C THR A 11 -2.42 -24.22 7.48
N ARG A 12 -1.74 -23.08 7.66
CA ARG A 12 -2.29 -21.89 8.31
C ARG A 12 -3.45 -21.40 7.45
N VAL A 13 -4.66 -21.87 7.76
CA VAL A 13 -5.89 -21.35 7.16
C VAL A 13 -6.06 -19.94 7.72
N LEU A 14 -5.63 -18.96 6.97
CA LEU A 14 -5.94 -17.56 7.25
C LEU A 14 -7.46 -17.40 7.01
N TYR A 15 -8.22 -17.39 8.07
CA TYR A 15 -9.63 -17.00 8.02
C TYR A 15 -9.66 -15.49 7.69
N PHE A 16 -9.85 -15.17 6.42
CA PHE A 16 -10.26 -13.85 6.01
C PHE A 16 -11.68 -13.61 6.54
N TYR A 17 -11.81 -12.93 7.67
CA TYR A 17 -13.05 -12.26 7.99
C TYR A 17 -13.20 -11.11 6.98
N PRO A 18 -14.28 -11.07 6.17
CA PRO A 18 -14.54 -9.89 5.37
C PRO A 18 -14.66 -8.73 6.33
N MET A 19 -13.73 -7.78 6.27
CA MET A 19 -13.95 -6.51 6.95
C MET A 19 -15.08 -5.84 6.18
N ASN A 20 -16.23 -5.70 6.82
CA ASN A 20 -17.35 -4.97 6.25
C ASN A 20 -16.91 -3.52 6.08
N THR A 21 -16.85 -3.07 4.84
CA THR A 21 -16.36 -1.75 4.46
C THR A 21 -17.55 -0.85 4.17
N VAL A 22 -17.60 0.29 4.84
CA VAL A 22 -18.65 1.29 4.67
C VAL A 22 -18.15 2.43 3.80
N LYS A 23 -18.86 2.71 2.68
CA LYS A 23 -18.68 3.96 1.94
C LYS A 23 -19.28 5.10 2.75
N VAL A 24 -18.45 6.04 3.19
CA VAL A 24 -18.84 7.18 4.02
C VAL A 24 -19.33 8.35 3.17
N ALA A 25 -18.63 8.66 2.08
CA ALA A 25 -18.92 9.83 1.24
C ALA A 25 -18.35 9.66 -0.18
N GLU A 26 -18.85 10.48 -1.10
CA GLU A 26 -18.25 10.66 -2.43
C GLU A 26 -18.45 12.10 -2.92
N ALA A 27 -17.49 12.59 -3.73
CA ALA A 27 -17.56 13.92 -4.34
C ALA A 27 -16.80 13.97 -5.67
N ALA A 28 -17.06 15.00 -6.48
CA ALA A 28 -16.17 15.38 -7.58
C ALA A 28 -14.85 15.87 -7.01
N PHE A 29 -13.74 15.49 -7.65
CA PHE A 29 -12.40 15.82 -7.18
C PHE A 29 -11.51 16.24 -8.34
N PRO A 30 -11.57 17.51 -8.76
CA PRO A 30 -10.66 18.05 -9.77
C PRO A 30 -9.25 18.16 -9.21
N THR A 31 -8.26 17.76 -10.00
CA THR A 31 -6.84 17.83 -9.66
C THR A 31 -6.05 18.40 -10.84
N GLU A 32 -4.80 18.76 -10.63
CA GLU A 32 -3.88 19.14 -11.70
C GLU A 32 -3.65 18.01 -12.73
N PHE A 33 -3.88 16.75 -12.34
CA PHE A 33 -3.81 15.57 -13.23
C PHE A 33 -5.12 15.27 -13.96
N GLY A 34 -6.18 16.07 -13.70
CA GLY A 34 -7.50 15.93 -14.28
C GLY A 34 -8.59 15.58 -13.27
N ASP A 35 -9.80 15.32 -13.78
CA ASP A 35 -10.98 15.08 -12.94
C ASP A 35 -11.02 13.63 -12.46
N PHE A 36 -11.15 13.46 -11.15
CA PHE A 36 -11.43 12.22 -10.44
C PHE A 36 -12.76 12.33 -9.69
N ARG A 37 -13.22 11.22 -9.17
CA ARG A 37 -14.16 11.19 -8.03
C ARG A 37 -13.42 10.68 -6.81
N ILE A 38 -13.61 11.31 -5.67
CA ILE A 38 -13.08 10.88 -4.38
C ILE A 38 -14.16 10.16 -3.60
N TYR A 39 -13.79 9.05 -2.96
CA TYR A 39 -14.65 8.25 -2.08
C TYR A 39 -13.95 8.04 -0.76
N GLY A 40 -14.68 8.22 0.35
CA GLY A 40 -14.22 7.87 1.69
C GLY A 40 -14.74 6.50 2.10
N PHE A 41 -13.88 5.68 2.70
CA PHE A 41 -14.22 4.36 3.23
C PHE A 41 -13.69 4.19 4.65
N GLU A 42 -14.47 3.48 5.47
CA GLU A 42 -14.07 3.04 6.81
C GLU A 42 -14.40 1.54 6.97
N SER A 43 -13.61 0.84 7.80
CA SER A 43 -14.04 -0.46 8.33
C SER A 43 -15.20 -0.28 9.31
N GLU A 44 -16.07 -1.30 9.47
CA GLU A 44 -17.22 -1.20 10.38
C GLU A 44 -16.81 -0.88 11.82
N ASP A 45 -15.69 -1.41 12.27
CA ASP A 45 -15.13 -1.17 13.60
C ASP A 45 -14.37 0.17 13.70
N LYS A 46 -14.27 0.93 12.59
CA LYS A 46 -13.54 2.21 12.46
C LYS A 46 -12.05 2.12 12.78
N SER A 47 -11.48 0.93 12.78
CA SER A 47 -10.05 0.73 13.04
C SER A 47 -9.17 1.09 11.83
N ASP A 48 -9.72 1.06 10.62
CA ASP A 48 -9.02 1.40 9.38
C ASP A 48 -9.87 2.30 8.49
N SER A 49 -9.21 3.19 7.73
CA SER A 49 -9.86 4.09 6.80
C SER A 49 -8.98 4.36 5.58
N ALA A 50 -9.64 4.66 4.47
CA ALA A 50 -8.98 4.98 3.22
C ALA A 50 -9.82 5.93 2.37
N VAL A 51 -9.16 6.66 1.47
CA VAL A 51 -9.85 7.35 0.37
C VAL A 51 -9.48 6.69 -0.95
N ALA A 52 -10.43 6.64 -1.89
CA ALA A 52 -10.18 6.17 -3.24
C ALA A 52 -10.42 7.30 -4.25
N LEU A 53 -9.42 7.61 -5.07
CA LEU A 53 -9.56 8.46 -6.26
C LEU A 53 -9.86 7.56 -7.45
N VAL A 54 -11.00 7.76 -8.08
CA VAL A 54 -11.50 6.92 -9.19
C VAL A 54 -11.55 7.75 -10.46
N LYS A 55 -10.95 7.21 -11.53
CA LYS A 55 -10.99 7.76 -12.89
C LYS A 55 -11.77 6.81 -13.80
N GLY A 56 -12.67 7.37 -14.61
CA GLY A 56 -13.43 6.60 -15.58
C GLY A 56 -14.40 5.58 -14.96
N ASN A 57 -14.57 4.43 -15.63
CA ASN A 57 -15.43 3.32 -15.18
C ASN A 57 -14.60 2.04 -14.95
N PRO A 58 -14.01 1.83 -13.75
CA PRO A 58 -13.17 0.67 -13.48
C PRO A 58 -13.89 -0.68 -13.62
N ALA A 59 -15.20 -0.75 -13.29
CA ALA A 59 -16.00 -1.96 -13.45
C ALA A 59 -16.15 -2.41 -14.92
N GLY A 60 -16.09 -1.47 -15.85
CA GLY A 60 -16.16 -1.73 -17.29
C GLY A 60 -14.82 -2.08 -17.93
N SER A 61 -13.73 -2.06 -17.18
CA SER A 61 -12.38 -2.41 -17.64
C SER A 61 -12.04 -3.85 -17.27
N ASP A 62 -11.41 -4.60 -18.19
CA ASP A 62 -10.95 -5.97 -17.90
C ASP A 62 -9.89 -6.00 -16.79
N SER A 63 -9.01 -5.00 -16.75
CA SER A 63 -7.97 -4.85 -15.71
C SER A 63 -7.56 -3.39 -15.54
N PRO A 64 -8.31 -2.59 -14.77
CA PRO A 64 -7.99 -1.19 -14.53
C PRO A 64 -6.64 -1.03 -13.82
N LEU A 65 -6.00 0.12 -14.03
CA LEU A 65 -4.76 0.46 -13.34
C LEU A 65 -5.07 0.84 -11.89
N VAL A 66 -4.39 0.19 -10.95
CA VAL A 66 -4.62 0.40 -9.51
C VAL A 66 -3.33 0.73 -8.78
N ARG A 67 -3.39 1.72 -7.90
CA ARG A 67 -2.35 2.00 -6.90
C ARG A 67 -2.94 1.92 -5.50
N ILE A 68 -2.31 1.16 -4.61
CA ILE A 68 -2.52 1.28 -3.17
C ILE A 68 -1.33 2.07 -2.60
N HIS A 69 -1.61 3.26 -2.11
CA HIS A 69 -0.64 4.14 -1.49
C HIS A 69 -0.88 4.18 0.01
N SER A 70 0.08 3.72 0.82
CA SER A 70 0.01 3.87 2.27
C SER A 70 0.51 5.24 2.66
N GLN A 71 -0.24 5.95 3.48
CA GLN A 71 0.03 7.31 3.94
C GLN A 71 1.49 7.51 4.36
N CYS A 72 2.05 8.64 3.95
CA CYS A 72 3.34 9.13 4.39
C CYS A 72 3.29 10.67 4.44
N LEU A 73 2.77 11.24 5.51
CA LEU A 73 2.55 12.68 5.65
C LEU A 73 3.82 13.48 5.31
N THR A 74 4.97 13.02 5.77
CA THR A 74 6.25 13.72 5.55
C THR A 74 6.67 13.73 4.09
N GLY A 75 6.44 12.64 3.34
CA GLY A 75 6.75 12.56 1.91
C GLY A 75 5.64 13.15 1.05
N ASP A 76 4.37 12.80 1.35
CA ASP A 76 3.23 13.12 0.50
C ASP A 76 2.83 14.61 0.57
N ALA A 77 2.95 15.24 1.76
CA ALA A 77 2.53 16.62 1.99
C ALA A 77 3.68 17.60 2.24
N PHE A 78 4.77 17.15 2.91
CA PHE A 78 5.87 18.04 3.30
C PHE A 78 7.11 17.92 2.39
N GLY A 79 7.06 17.06 1.36
CA GLY A 79 8.16 16.94 0.39
C GLY A 79 9.46 16.43 0.99
N SER A 80 9.40 15.55 2.01
CA SER A 80 10.59 15.00 2.65
C SER A 80 11.45 14.21 1.65
N SER A 81 12.74 14.53 1.57
CA SER A 81 13.74 13.80 0.79
C SER A 81 14.20 12.48 1.44
N ARG A 82 13.70 12.12 2.64
CA ARG A 82 14.01 10.83 3.29
C ARG A 82 13.37 9.62 2.61
N CYS A 83 12.40 9.82 1.73
CA CYS A 83 11.69 8.76 1.03
C CYS A 83 11.21 9.20 -0.37
N ASP A 84 10.74 8.22 -1.14
CA ASP A 84 10.20 8.39 -2.49
C ASP A 84 8.66 8.46 -2.54
N CYS A 85 7.98 8.63 -1.39
CA CYS A 85 6.52 8.51 -1.29
C CYS A 85 5.78 9.58 -2.10
N GLY A 86 6.09 10.87 -1.91
CA GLY A 86 5.46 11.96 -2.65
C GLY A 86 5.58 11.80 -4.17
N PRO A 87 6.79 11.66 -4.74
CA PRO A 87 6.96 11.40 -6.17
C PRO A 87 6.25 10.15 -6.68
N GLN A 88 6.15 9.07 -5.86
CA GLN A 88 5.35 7.90 -6.24
C GLN A 88 3.84 8.20 -6.26
N LEU A 89 3.34 9.03 -5.35
CA LEU A 89 1.94 9.44 -5.32
C LEU A 89 1.57 10.24 -6.58
N GLU A 90 2.39 11.22 -6.93
CA GLU A 90 2.23 12.03 -8.14
C GLU A 90 2.28 11.18 -9.41
N MET A 91 3.30 10.30 -9.52
CA MET A 91 3.43 9.37 -10.65
C MET A 91 2.20 8.49 -10.80
N ALA A 92 1.64 7.98 -9.69
CA ALA A 92 0.46 7.14 -9.72
C ALA A 92 -0.79 7.89 -10.15
N GLN A 93 -1.02 9.10 -9.65
CA GLN A 93 -2.15 9.94 -10.05
C GLN A 93 -2.07 10.26 -11.56
N LYS A 94 -0.89 10.69 -12.03
CA LYS A 94 -0.66 10.97 -13.45
C LYS A 94 -0.90 9.73 -14.32
N ALA A 95 -0.34 8.58 -13.96
CA ALA A 95 -0.48 7.36 -14.75
C ALA A 95 -1.95 6.89 -14.84
N ILE A 96 -2.73 7.01 -13.75
CA ILE A 96 -4.16 6.69 -13.74
C ILE A 96 -4.95 7.70 -14.59
N ALA A 97 -4.62 8.99 -14.50
CA ALA A 97 -5.25 10.02 -15.32
C ALA A 97 -5.00 9.77 -16.82
N ASP A 98 -3.75 9.52 -17.21
CA ASP A 98 -3.34 9.25 -18.59
C ASP A 98 -3.96 7.95 -19.13
N SER A 99 -4.16 6.93 -18.28
CA SER A 99 -4.83 5.69 -18.67
C SER A 99 -6.36 5.85 -18.91
N GLY A 100 -6.95 6.96 -18.45
CA GLY A 100 -8.38 7.24 -18.53
C GLY A 100 -9.26 6.38 -17.64
N CYS A 101 -8.73 5.33 -16.99
CA CYS A 101 -9.48 4.41 -16.13
C CYS A 101 -8.60 3.77 -15.06
N GLY A 102 -8.96 3.93 -13.79
CA GLY A 102 -8.22 3.31 -12.68
C GLY A 102 -8.64 3.82 -11.32
N ILE A 103 -7.98 3.29 -10.30
CA ILE A 103 -8.25 3.59 -8.88
C ILE A 103 -6.93 3.81 -8.14
N LEU A 104 -6.80 4.95 -7.45
CA LEU A 104 -5.78 5.16 -6.44
C LEU A 104 -6.44 5.04 -5.07
N ILE A 105 -6.04 4.06 -4.27
CA ILE A 105 -6.47 3.90 -2.87
C ILE A 105 -5.37 4.48 -1.99
N TYR A 106 -5.69 5.55 -1.26
CA TYR A 106 -4.83 6.17 -0.26
C TYR A 106 -5.25 5.66 1.12
N GLN A 107 -4.46 4.73 1.67
CA GLN A 107 -4.73 4.05 2.93
C GLN A 107 -4.12 4.83 4.09
N LEU A 108 -4.91 5.16 5.12
CA LEU A 108 -4.49 5.98 6.26
C LEU A 108 -3.65 5.20 7.30
N GLN A 109 -2.74 4.36 6.82
CA GLN A 109 -1.80 3.57 7.65
C GLN A 109 -0.38 4.17 7.57
N GLU A 110 -0.16 5.23 8.36
CA GLU A 110 1.13 5.92 8.45
C GLU A 110 2.21 5.06 9.11
N GLY A 111 3.46 5.28 8.68
CA GLY A 111 4.63 4.63 9.31
C GLY A 111 4.62 3.11 9.21
N ARG A 112 4.02 2.52 8.16
CA ARG A 112 3.79 1.07 8.04
C ARG A 112 2.89 0.50 9.13
N GLY A 113 1.89 1.29 9.57
CA GLY A 113 0.93 0.91 10.60
C GLY A 113 1.31 1.29 12.04
N ILE A 114 2.51 1.85 12.29
CA ILE A 114 2.92 2.27 13.64
C ILE A 114 2.46 3.69 14.00
N GLY A 115 1.94 4.43 13.03
CA GLY A 115 1.48 5.81 13.21
C GLY A 115 2.59 6.86 13.11
N LEU A 116 2.16 8.13 12.99
CA LEU A 116 3.06 9.26 12.73
C LEU A 116 4.07 9.50 13.87
N MET A 117 3.62 9.48 15.13
CA MET A 117 4.50 9.80 16.25
C MET A 117 5.61 8.77 16.41
N ASN A 118 5.30 7.48 16.32
CA ASN A 118 6.30 6.42 16.37
C ASN A 118 7.26 6.47 15.16
N LYS A 119 6.78 6.88 13.99
CA LYS A 119 7.64 7.12 12.84
C LYS A 119 8.62 8.27 13.08
N LEU A 120 8.22 9.35 13.77
CA LEU A 120 9.13 10.45 14.12
C LEU A 120 10.19 9.99 15.14
N MET A 121 9.82 9.19 16.14
CA MET A 121 10.78 8.56 17.04
C MET A 121 11.76 7.64 16.29
N ALA A 122 11.27 6.89 15.29
CA ALA A 122 12.16 6.09 14.44
C ALA A 122 13.11 6.97 13.60
N TYR A 123 12.73 8.19 13.22
CA TYR A 123 13.62 9.14 12.56
C TYR A 123 14.76 9.60 13.49
N GLU A 124 14.49 9.88 14.78
CA GLU A 124 15.53 10.21 15.76
C GLU A 124 16.56 9.08 15.87
N LEU A 125 16.10 7.82 15.93
CA LEU A 125 17.01 6.66 15.96
C LEU A 125 17.80 6.52 14.66
N GLN A 126 17.20 6.83 13.50
CA GLN A 126 17.91 6.83 12.21
C GLN A 126 18.99 7.92 12.16
N ASP A 127 18.73 9.10 12.73
CA ASP A 127 19.73 10.16 12.85
C ASP A 127 20.89 9.77 13.77
N ALA A 128 20.63 8.88 14.74
CA ALA A 128 21.66 8.23 15.57
C ALA A 128 22.37 7.05 14.89
N GLY A 129 22.07 6.74 13.61
CA GLY A 129 22.79 5.75 12.80
C GLY A 129 22.05 4.42 12.57
N HIS A 130 20.87 4.21 13.17
CA HIS A 130 20.05 3.02 12.90
C HIS A 130 19.48 3.04 11.48
N ASP A 131 19.22 1.86 10.89
CA ASP A 131 18.38 1.77 9.69
C ASP A 131 16.90 1.68 10.07
N THR A 132 16.00 1.83 9.09
CA THR A 132 14.55 1.90 9.32
C THR A 132 13.99 0.65 10.02
N VAL A 133 14.52 -0.55 9.73
CA VAL A 133 14.03 -1.81 10.34
C VAL A 133 14.52 -1.92 11.79
N SER A 134 15.82 -1.67 12.02
CA SER A 134 16.39 -1.70 13.37
C SER A 134 15.78 -0.64 14.28
N ALA A 135 15.47 0.56 13.76
CA ALA A 135 14.78 1.60 14.51
C ALA A 135 13.38 1.16 14.95
N ASN A 136 12.59 0.52 14.05
CA ASN A 136 11.28 -0.02 14.43
C ASN A 136 11.37 -1.11 15.49
N HIS A 137 12.29 -2.05 15.34
CA HIS A 137 12.51 -3.11 16.35
C HIS A 137 12.90 -2.56 17.71
N GLN A 138 13.73 -1.52 17.76
CA GLN A 138 14.13 -0.88 19.02
C GLN A 138 12.95 -0.19 19.73
N LEU A 139 11.94 0.27 18.95
CA LEU A 139 10.68 0.79 19.47
C LEU A 139 9.64 -0.30 19.79
N GLY A 140 9.99 -1.58 19.62
CA GLY A 140 9.11 -2.71 19.91
C GLY A 140 8.11 -3.05 18.79
N PHE A 141 8.33 -2.56 17.57
CA PHE A 141 7.46 -2.82 16.44
C PHE A 141 8.07 -3.83 15.47
N GLU A 142 7.21 -4.62 14.82
CA GLU A 142 7.57 -5.40 13.64
C GLU A 142 7.91 -4.49 12.45
N ALA A 143 8.54 -5.07 11.42
CA ALA A 143 8.98 -4.31 10.25
C ALA A 143 7.81 -3.71 9.43
N ASP A 144 6.65 -4.38 9.44
CA ASP A 144 5.45 -3.95 8.69
C ASP A 144 4.17 -4.49 9.35
N HIS A 145 3.30 -3.60 9.83
CA HIS A 145 2.01 -3.92 10.47
C HIS A 145 0.81 -3.65 9.56
N ARG A 146 1.04 -3.29 8.29
CA ARG A 146 -0.06 -2.91 7.40
C ARG A 146 -0.96 -4.09 7.07
N ASN A 147 -2.26 -3.77 7.00
CA ASN A 147 -3.31 -4.67 6.54
C ASN A 147 -3.91 -4.11 5.23
N TYR A 148 -4.14 -4.96 4.25
CA TYR A 148 -4.66 -4.55 2.95
C TYR A 148 -6.09 -5.06 2.68
N ALA A 149 -6.77 -5.65 3.68
CA ALA A 149 -8.13 -6.18 3.52
C ALA A 149 -9.12 -5.08 3.11
N LEU A 150 -9.08 -3.91 3.78
CA LEU A 150 -9.90 -2.75 3.40
C LEU A 150 -9.70 -2.37 1.92
N CYS A 151 -8.46 -2.41 1.43
CA CYS A 151 -8.17 -2.08 0.03
C CYS A 151 -8.80 -3.11 -0.94
N ALA A 152 -8.80 -4.39 -0.60
CA ALA A 152 -9.45 -5.42 -1.40
C ALA A 152 -10.98 -5.25 -1.41
N ASP A 153 -11.58 -4.88 -0.28
CA ASP A 153 -13.01 -4.60 -0.19
C ASP A 153 -13.41 -3.37 -1.00
N ILE A 154 -12.60 -2.32 -0.98
CA ILE A 154 -12.81 -1.14 -1.83
C ILE A 154 -12.80 -1.53 -3.32
N LEU A 155 -11.87 -2.38 -3.76
CA LEU A 155 -11.85 -2.87 -5.14
C LEU A 155 -13.14 -3.65 -5.48
N ARG A 156 -13.60 -4.53 -4.57
CA ARG A 156 -14.87 -5.28 -4.74
C ARG A 156 -16.08 -4.34 -4.78
N HIS A 157 -16.08 -3.28 -3.95
CA HIS A 157 -17.13 -2.26 -3.97
C HIS A 157 -17.30 -1.63 -5.37
N PHE A 158 -16.19 -1.43 -6.09
CA PHE A 158 -16.21 -0.94 -7.47
C PHE A 158 -16.38 -2.06 -8.52
N GLY A 159 -16.68 -3.31 -8.11
CA GLY A 159 -16.83 -4.44 -9.03
C GLY A 159 -15.53 -4.86 -9.71
N VAL A 160 -14.38 -4.52 -9.12
CA VAL A 160 -13.05 -4.79 -9.69
C VAL A 160 -12.45 -6.03 -9.02
N HIS A 161 -12.28 -7.11 -9.80
CA HIS A 161 -11.73 -8.38 -9.34
C HIS A 161 -10.40 -8.76 -10.01
N ARG A 162 -10.01 -8.00 -11.04
CA ARG A 162 -8.76 -8.18 -11.80
C ARG A 162 -8.14 -6.82 -12.07
N ILE A 163 -6.84 -6.67 -11.82
CA ILE A 163 -6.17 -5.36 -11.83
C ILE A 163 -4.78 -5.43 -12.47
N ARG A 164 -4.30 -4.29 -12.97
CA ARG A 164 -2.88 -3.99 -13.14
C ARG A 164 -2.44 -3.20 -11.92
N LEU A 165 -1.54 -3.77 -11.10
CA LEU A 165 -1.18 -3.18 -9.81
C LEU A 165 0.15 -2.43 -9.89
N MET A 166 0.12 -1.12 -9.64
CA MET A 166 1.33 -0.29 -9.48
C MET A 166 1.93 -0.53 -8.09
N SER A 167 2.89 -1.45 -8.01
CA SER A 167 3.55 -1.78 -6.73
C SER A 167 4.91 -2.43 -6.95
N ASN A 168 5.85 -2.15 -6.02
CA ASN A 168 7.12 -2.87 -5.90
C ASN A 168 7.17 -3.70 -4.60
N ASN A 169 6.11 -3.65 -3.76
CA ASN A 169 6.04 -4.39 -2.51
C ASN A 169 5.37 -5.76 -2.70
N PRO A 170 6.10 -6.89 -2.55
CA PRO A 170 5.55 -8.22 -2.73
C PRO A 170 4.42 -8.54 -1.74
N LEU A 171 4.46 -8.01 -0.52
CA LEU A 171 3.41 -8.22 0.48
C LEU A 171 2.05 -7.64 0.04
N LYS A 172 2.06 -6.53 -0.72
CA LYS A 172 0.81 -5.97 -1.29
C LYS A 172 0.21 -6.88 -2.35
N LEU A 173 1.07 -7.47 -3.20
CA LEU A 173 0.61 -8.41 -4.23
C LEU A 173 -0.01 -9.63 -3.55
N GLN A 174 0.72 -10.26 -2.66
CA GLN A 174 0.29 -11.46 -1.94
C GLN A 174 -1.03 -11.23 -1.20
N ALA A 175 -1.15 -10.15 -0.41
CA ALA A 175 -2.35 -9.85 0.36
C ALA A 175 -3.60 -9.64 -0.53
N LEU A 176 -3.45 -9.02 -1.71
CA LEU A 176 -4.56 -8.85 -2.64
C LEU A 176 -4.95 -10.17 -3.31
N GLU A 177 -3.98 -11.00 -3.70
CA GLU A 177 -4.24 -12.32 -4.28
C GLU A 177 -4.92 -13.25 -3.27
N GLU A 178 -4.47 -13.28 -2.02
CA GLU A 178 -5.10 -14.01 -0.91
C GLU A 178 -6.53 -13.51 -0.66
N ALA A 179 -6.78 -12.21 -0.86
CA ALA A 179 -8.12 -11.63 -0.82
C ALA A 179 -8.94 -11.89 -2.09
N GLY A 180 -8.46 -12.66 -3.06
CA GLY A 180 -9.20 -13.02 -4.28
C GLY A 180 -9.20 -11.94 -5.37
N ILE A 181 -8.35 -10.93 -5.29
CA ILE A 181 -8.13 -9.96 -6.37
C ILE A 181 -7.03 -10.48 -7.30
N LYS A 182 -7.36 -10.75 -8.55
CA LYS A 182 -6.41 -11.25 -9.53
C LYS A 182 -5.49 -10.14 -10.02
N ILE A 183 -4.19 -10.31 -9.89
CA ILE A 183 -3.19 -9.39 -10.46
C ILE A 183 -2.86 -9.86 -11.89
N ALA A 184 -3.36 -9.10 -12.88
CA ALA A 184 -3.08 -9.35 -14.29
C ALA A 184 -1.64 -8.97 -14.65
N GLU A 185 -1.16 -7.89 -14.04
CA GLU A 185 0.16 -7.32 -14.29
C GLU A 185 0.65 -6.56 -13.07
N ARG A 186 1.92 -6.73 -12.70
CA ARG A 186 2.61 -5.81 -11.81
C ARG A 186 3.23 -4.68 -12.62
N VAL A 187 2.77 -3.47 -12.40
CA VAL A 187 3.34 -2.26 -13.00
C VAL A 187 4.38 -1.68 -12.03
N PRO A 188 5.67 -1.61 -12.41
CA PRO A 188 6.69 -0.99 -11.58
C PRO A 188 6.37 0.48 -11.30
N ILE A 189 6.68 0.94 -10.07
CA ILE A 189 6.58 2.34 -9.70
C ILE A 189 7.89 2.74 -8.99
N GLU A 190 8.87 3.15 -9.77
CA GLU A 190 10.22 3.41 -9.32
C GLU A 190 10.59 4.88 -9.61
N ILE A 191 11.07 5.55 -8.58
CA ILE A 191 11.63 6.90 -8.67
C ILE A 191 13.15 6.74 -8.70
N ALA A 192 13.81 7.50 -9.57
CA ALA A 192 15.27 7.50 -9.63
C ALA A 192 15.85 7.82 -8.23
N PRO A 193 16.82 7.03 -7.73
CA PRO A 193 17.43 7.30 -6.43
C PRO A 193 18.12 8.66 -6.43
N THR A 194 18.00 9.38 -5.31
CA THR A 194 18.86 10.51 -4.97
C THR A 194 19.83 10.07 -3.87
N ASP A 195 20.86 10.89 -3.60
CA ASP A 195 21.82 10.58 -2.53
C ASP A 195 21.11 10.36 -1.18
N GLU A 196 20.04 11.14 -0.90
CA GLU A 196 19.27 11.06 0.33
C GLU A 196 18.36 9.83 0.38
N THR A 197 17.73 9.44 -0.75
CA THR A 197 16.80 8.30 -0.79
C THR A 197 17.49 6.96 -0.96
N GLN A 198 18.75 6.92 -1.40
CA GLN A 198 19.46 5.69 -1.75
C GLN A 198 19.51 4.69 -0.58
N ARG A 199 19.88 5.14 0.62
CA ARG A 199 19.94 4.28 1.82
C ARG A 199 18.56 3.69 2.16
N TYR A 200 17.51 4.48 2.04
CA TYR A 200 16.14 4.03 2.29
C TYR A 200 15.69 2.98 1.27
N LEU A 201 15.97 3.19 -0.02
CA LEU A 201 15.61 2.26 -1.09
C LEU A 201 16.41 0.95 -0.99
N LEU A 202 17.70 1.02 -0.66
CA LEU A 202 18.52 -0.17 -0.38
C LEU A 202 17.95 -1.00 0.79
N THR A 203 17.50 -0.34 1.86
CA THR A 203 16.84 -1.03 2.99
C THR A 203 15.53 -1.70 2.55
N LYS A 204 14.72 -1.05 1.73
CA LYS A 204 13.51 -1.65 1.14
C LYS A 204 13.83 -2.90 0.33
N LYS A 205 14.87 -2.83 -0.52
CA LYS A 205 15.28 -3.97 -1.36
C LYS A 205 15.82 -5.11 -0.51
N ALA A 206 16.80 -4.84 0.36
CA ALA A 206 17.53 -5.86 1.09
C ALA A 206 16.74 -6.51 2.24
N LYS A 207 15.95 -5.71 2.98
CA LYS A 207 15.26 -6.16 4.21
C LYS A 207 13.76 -6.39 4.06
N LEU A 208 13.12 -5.79 3.05
CA LEU A 208 11.67 -5.87 2.84
C LEU A 208 11.31 -6.53 1.50
N GLY A 209 12.30 -7.05 0.75
CA GLY A 209 12.08 -7.79 -0.48
C GLY A 209 11.46 -6.97 -1.62
N HIS A 210 11.55 -5.64 -1.59
CA HIS A 210 10.99 -4.80 -2.65
C HIS A 210 11.63 -5.09 -4.00
N LEU A 211 10.79 -5.18 -5.03
CA LEU A 211 11.17 -5.47 -6.41
C LEU A 211 11.61 -4.18 -7.10
N LEU A 212 12.86 -3.77 -6.87
CA LEU A 212 13.46 -2.55 -7.43
C LEU A 212 14.52 -2.93 -8.46
N SER A 213 14.40 -2.40 -9.67
CA SER A 213 15.29 -2.65 -10.80
C SER A 213 16.41 -1.60 -10.92
N THR A 214 16.19 -0.39 -10.39
CA THR A 214 17.10 0.77 -10.50
C THR A 214 18.17 0.84 -9.41
N LEU A 215 18.29 -0.19 -8.57
CA LEU A 215 19.27 -0.31 -7.47
C LEU A 215 20.12 -1.56 -7.58
#